data_97c82cd0f956ef76f7ae914f2de7e196
#
_entry.id   97c82cd0f956ef76f7ae914f2de7e196
#
_cell.length_a   1.000
_cell.length_b   1.000
_cell.length_c   1.000
_cell.angle_alpha   90.00
_cell.angle_beta   90.00
_cell.angle_gamma   90.00
#
_symmetry.space_group_name_H-M   'P 1'
#
loop_
_entity.id
_entity.type
_entity.pdbx_description
1 polymer ?
#
loop_
_entity_poly.entity_id
_entity_poly.type
_entity_poly.pdbx_seq_one_letter_code
_entity_poly.pdbx_strand_id
1 'polypeptide(L)'
;AQLREEGVAPIATLLHHGAGPAWTDLLDPQFPEKLAAFAGTVAHRYPWISSYTPVNEPLTTARFCGLYGHWHPHERDETACLRITMNECRGVALAMRAIRNVNPHAKLVQTEDFGRISATPELQHQADYENERRWLSWDLLTGTLTPDRPLWSWMRSVGVAEAELTWFMEHPC
;
A
#
# COMPACT_ATOMS: atom_id res chain seq x y z
N ALA A 1 -8.63 22.51 -14.77
CA ALA A 1 -9.10 23.90 -14.85
C ALA A 1 -10.38 24.06 -14.04
N GLN A 2 -11.48 23.39 -14.40
CA GLN A 2 -12.82 23.58 -13.81
C GLN A 2 -12.85 23.36 -12.27
N LEU A 3 -12.26 22.30 -11.73
CA LEU A 3 -12.24 22.06 -10.27
C LEU A 3 -11.61 23.22 -9.49
N ARG A 4 -10.55 23.81 -10.04
CA ARG A 4 -9.89 24.97 -9.42
C ARG A 4 -10.76 26.23 -9.46
N GLU A 5 -11.47 26.44 -10.56
CA GLU A 5 -12.39 27.58 -10.74
C GLU A 5 -13.57 27.49 -9.77
N GLU A 6 -14.02 26.26 -9.50
CA GLU A 6 -15.09 25.97 -8.54
C GLU A 6 -14.61 25.87 -7.07
N GLY A 7 -13.30 26.06 -6.81
CA GLY A 7 -12.74 26.00 -5.46
C GLY A 7 -12.66 24.58 -4.87
N VAL A 8 -12.75 23.52 -5.71
CA VAL A 8 -12.69 22.13 -5.26
C VAL A 8 -11.24 21.69 -5.09
N ALA A 9 -10.88 21.21 -3.91
CA ALA A 9 -9.58 20.59 -3.61
C ALA A 9 -9.68 19.05 -3.79
N PRO A 10 -9.18 18.49 -4.88
CA PRO A 10 -9.27 17.04 -5.13
C PRO A 10 -8.23 16.25 -4.32
N ILE A 11 -8.58 15.02 -3.98
CA ILE A 11 -7.65 13.97 -3.60
C ILE A 11 -7.41 13.10 -4.84
N ALA A 12 -6.18 13.06 -5.35
CA ALA A 12 -5.86 12.29 -6.55
C ALA A 12 -5.48 10.85 -6.19
N THR A 13 -6.34 9.89 -6.55
CA THR A 13 -6.01 8.46 -6.48
C THR A 13 -5.31 8.05 -7.77
N LEU A 14 -4.11 7.46 -7.66
CA LEU A 14 -3.30 7.07 -8.83
C LEU A 14 -3.56 5.62 -9.25
N LEU A 15 -3.71 4.72 -8.28
CA LEU A 15 -4.07 3.33 -8.49
C LEU A 15 -5.23 2.99 -7.55
N HIS A 16 -6.38 2.56 -8.14
CA HIS A 16 -7.55 2.25 -7.31
C HIS A 16 -7.49 0.79 -6.82
N HIS A 17 -7.80 -0.17 -7.67
CA HIS A 17 -7.69 -1.59 -7.38
C HIS A 17 -6.96 -2.31 -8.51
N GLY A 18 -6.33 -3.46 -8.21
CA GLY A 18 -5.54 -4.23 -9.18
C GLY A 18 -4.22 -3.56 -9.55
N ALA A 19 -3.60 -4.03 -10.63
CA ALA A 19 -2.25 -3.65 -11.01
C ALA A 19 -2.17 -2.37 -11.87
N GLY A 20 -3.29 -1.79 -12.25
CA GLY A 20 -3.33 -0.66 -13.20
C GLY A 20 -3.40 -1.13 -14.66
N PRO A 21 -2.62 -0.53 -15.59
CA PRO A 21 -2.61 -0.95 -16.98
C PRO A 21 -2.21 -2.42 -17.18
N ALA A 22 -2.65 -3.04 -18.28
CA ALA A 22 -2.46 -4.48 -18.54
C ALA A 22 -1.00 -4.96 -18.61
N TRP A 23 -0.03 -4.06 -18.70
CA TRP A 23 1.41 -4.37 -18.69
C TRP A 23 2.09 -4.19 -17.32
N THR A 24 1.34 -3.87 -16.28
CA THR A 24 1.83 -3.77 -14.91
C THR A 24 1.49 -5.03 -14.12
N ASP A 25 2.36 -5.38 -13.19
CA ASP A 25 2.20 -6.53 -12.31
C ASP A 25 2.56 -6.12 -10.88
N LEU A 26 1.68 -6.43 -9.93
CA LEU A 26 1.91 -6.13 -8.50
C LEU A 26 3.04 -6.98 -7.90
N LEU A 27 3.35 -8.13 -8.51
CA LEU A 27 4.46 -8.99 -8.10
C LEU A 27 5.81 -8.58 -8.74
N ASP A 28 5.81 -7.66 -9.72
CA ASP A 28 7.04 -7.15 -10.30
C ASP A 28 7.86 -6.39 -9.23
N PRO A 29 9.11 -6.80 -8.97
CA PRO A 29 9.98 -6.07 -8.03
C PRO A 29 10.20 -4.60 -8.38
N GLN A 30 9.98 -4.21 -9.64
CA GLN A 30 10.11 -2.83 -10.12
C GLN A 30 8.80 -2.03 -10.02
N PHE A 31 7.69 -2.65 -9.57
CA PHE A 31 6.41 -1.97 -9.45
C PHE A 31 6.50 -0.68 -8.62
N PRO A 32 7.19 -0.64 -7.46
CA PRO A 32 7.29 0.57 -6.65
C PRO A 32 7.93 1.75 -7.39
N GLU A 33 9.01 1.50 -8.12
CA GLU A 33 9.75 2.51 -8.89
C GLU A 33 8.94 2.99 -10.11
N LYS A 34 8.21 2.08 -10.76
CA LYS A 34 7.32 2.43 -11.88
C LYS A 34 6.17 3.31 -11.42
N LEU A 35 5.56 2.98 -10.27
CA LEU A 35 4.51 3.82 -9.68
C LEU A 35 5.04 5.20 -9.29
N ALA A 36 6.23 5.27 -8.71
CA ALA A 36 6.87 6.54 -8.36
C ALA A 36 7.14 7.42 -9.58
N ALA A 37 7.63 6.85 -10.68
CA ALA A 37 7.86 7.57 -11.93
C ALA A 37 6.53 8.13 -12.50
N PHE A 38 5.47 7.32 -12.50
CA PHE A 38 4.14 7.75 -12.90
C PHE A 38 3.62 8.89 -12.00
N ALA A 39 3.73 8.74 -10.68
CA ALA A 39 3.30 9.73 -9.70
C ALA A 39 4.02 11.08 -9.90
N GLY A 40 5.32 11.05 -10.14
CA GLY A 40 6.11 12.25 -10.48
C GLY A 40 5.60 12.94 -11.75
N THR A 41 5.29 12.15 -12.78
CA THR A 41 4.71 12.68 -14.04
C THR A 41 3.36 13.37 -13.80
N VAL A 42 2.48 12.75 -12.99
CA VAL A 42 1.19 13.33 -12.60
C VAL A 42 1.39 14.64 -11.83
N ALA A 43 2.30 14.65 -10.86
CA ALA A 43 2.59 15.85 -10.06
C ALA A 43 3.12 16.99 -10.92
N HIS A 44 4.03 16.74 -11.85
CA HIS A 44 4.50 17.74 -12.81
C HIS A 44 3.38 18.30 -13.70
N ARG A 45 2.47 17.43 -14.14
CA ARG A 45 1.34 17.82 -14.98
C ARG A 45 0.29 18.62 -14.22
N TYR A 46 0.11 18.34 -12.92
CA TYR A 46 -0.90 18.94 -12.06
C TYR A 46 -0.31 19.44 -10.73
N PRO A 47 0.64 20.40 -10.75
CA PRO A 47 1.37 20.83 -9.55
C PRO A 47 0.50 21.50 -8.47
N TRP A 48 -0.74 21.81 -8.80
CA TRP A 48 -1.72 22.40 -7.89
C TRP A 48 -2.47 21.36 -7.03
N ILE A 49 -2.35 20.07 -7.32
CA ILE A 49 -2.93 19.02 -6.47
C ILE A 49 -2.04 18.87 -5.24
N SER A 50 -2.67 18.91 -4.08
CA SER A 50 -1.97 18.87 -2.79
C SER A 50 -2.26 17.61 -1.96
N SER A 51 -3.18 16.74 -2.41
CA SER A 51 -3.55 15.52 -1.68
C SER A 51 -3.60 14.33 -2.63
N TYR A 52 -2.96 13.23 -2.22
CA TYR A 52 -2.82 12.04 -3.05
C TYR A 52 -3.09 10.76 -2.28
N THR A 53 -3.73 9.80 -2.95
CA THR A 53 -3.82 8.40 -2.57
C THR A 53 -3.08 7.59 -3.65
N PRO A 54 -1.75 7.37 -3.53
CA PRO A 54 -1.00 6.68 -4.59
C PRO A 54 -1.54 5.28 -4.88
N VAL A 55 -1.91 4.53 -3.84
CA VAL A 55 -2.59 3.23 -3.92
C VAL A 55 -3.78 3.22 -2.97
N ASN A 56 -4.96 2.89 -3.49
CA ASN A 56 -6.15 2.69 -2.68
C ASN A 56 -6.13 1.29 -2.05
N GLU A 57 -6.29 1.21 -0.74
CA GLU A 57 -6.41 -0.02 0.05
C GLU A 57 -5.38 -1.11 -0.32
N PRO A 58 -4.07 -0.90 -0.04
CA PRO A 58 -3.02 -1.86 -0.42
C PRO A 58 -3.26 -3.27 0.12
N LEU A 59 -3.61 -3.42 1.39
CA LEU A 59 -3.84 -4.74 1.99
C LEU A 59 -5.08 -5.42 1.41
N THR A 60 -6.16 -4.67 1.16
CA THR A 60 -7.36 -5.22 0.52
C THR A 60 -7.04 -5.69 -0.90
N THR A 61 -6.35 -4.87 -1.69
CA THR A 61 -5.91 -5.25 -3.04
C THR A 61 -5.03 -6.49 -3.00
N ALA A 62 -4.05 -6.54 -2.11
CA ALA A 62 -3.16 -7.69 -1.97
C ALA A 62 -3.91 -8.98 -1.60
N ARG A 63 -4.90 -8.91 -0.69
CA ARG A 63 -5.73 -10.07 -0.34
C ARG A 63 -6.52 -10.59 -1.53
N PHE A 64 -7.13 -9.70 -2.31
CA PHE A 64 -7.95 -10.09 -3.46
C PHE A 64 -7.11 -10.58 -4.64
N CYS A 65 -5.93 -10.03 -4.86
CA CYS A 65 -5.01 -10.43 -5.93
C CYS A 65 -4.15 -11.65 -5.57
N GLY A 66 -3.63 -11.68 -4.33
CA GLY A 66 -2.58 -12.61 -3.92
C GLY A 66 -3.06 -13.75 -3.03
N LEU A 67 -4.10 -13.55 -2.19
CA LEU A 67 -4.54 -14.55 -1.22
C LEU A 67 -5.81 -15.27 -1.64
N TYR A 68 -6.80 -14.53 -2.16
CA TYR A 68 -8.10 -15.10 -2.51
C TYR A 68 -8.23 -15.44 -4.00
N GLY A 69 -7.37 -14.91 -4.85
CA GLY A 69 -7.36 -15.13 -6.28
C GLY A 69 -8.56 -14.54 -7.03
N HIS A 70 -9.22 -13.53 -6.46
CA HIS A 70 -10.38 -12.90 -7.07
C HIS A 70 -10.01 -11.95 -8.20
N TRP A 71 -8.87 -11.26 -8.07
CA TRP A 71 -8.35 -10.30 -9.05
C TRP A 71 -7.02 -10.75 -9.62
N HIS A 72 -6.65 -10.24 -10.79
CA HIS A 72 -5.32 -10.49 -11.38
C HIS A 72 -4.21 -10.10 -10.38
N PRO A 73 -3.18 -10.93 -10.20
CA PRO A 73 -2.76 -12.12 -10.98
C PRO A 73 -3.42 -13.45 -10.59
N HIS A 74 -4.47 -13.44 -9.76
CA HIS A 74 -5.24 -14.60 -9.33
C HIS A 74 -4.45 -15.60 -8.48
N GLU A 75 -3.43 -15.12 -7.79
CA GLU A 75 -2.65 -15.94 -6.84
C GLU A 75 -3.51 -16.33 -5.63
N ARG A 76 -3.15 -17.46 -5.02
CA ARG A 76 -3.80 -18.00 -3.83
C ARG A 76 -2.75 -18.45 -2.83
N ASP A 77 -1.83 -17.56 -2.51
CA ASP A 77 -0.65 -17.82 -1.71
C ASP A 77 -0.36 -16.65 -0.78
N GLU A 78 -0.02 -16.96 0.46
CA GLU A 78 0.26 -15.98 1.48
C GLU A 78 1.51 -15.16 1.16
N THR A 79 2.52 -15.79 0.54
CA THR A 79 3.75 -15.12 0.12
C THR A 79 3.47 -14.10 -0.99
N ALA A 80 2.61 -14.46 -1.96
CA ALA A 80 2.18 -13.54 -3.02
C ALA A 80 1.40 -12.35 -2.44
N CYS A 81 0.45 -12.60 -1.54
CA CYS A 81 -0.28 -11.54 -0.84
C CYS A 81 0.67 -10.59 -0.12
N LEU A 82 1.62 -11.13 0.63
CA LEU A 82 2.59 -10.34 1.38
C LEU A 82 3.51 -9.54 0.44
N ARG A 83 3.98 -10.15 -0.64
CA ARG A 83 4.81 -9.47 -1.64
C ARG A 83 4.07 -8.31 -2.29
N ILE A 84 2.80 -8.49 -2.67
CA ILE A 84 1.95 -7.43 -3.21
C ILE A 84 1.79 -6.30 -2.19
N THR A 85 1.45 -6.61 -0.93
CA THR A 85 1.32 -5.60 0.13
C THR A 85 2.59 -4.76 0.26
N MET A 86 3.76 -5.40 0.28
CA MET A 86 5.05 -4.73 0.40
C MET A 86 5.37 -3.87 -0.82
N ASN A 87 5.13 -4.38 -2.03
CA ASN A 87 5.35 -3.63 -3.26
C ASN A 87 4.45 -2.39 -3.33
N GLU A 88 3.17 -2.52 -2.98
CA GLU A 88 2.23 -1.40 -2.97
C GLU A 88 2.61 -0.35 -1.90
N CYS A 89 2.90 -0.77 -0.67
CA CYS A 89 3.31 0.15 0.39
C CYS A 89 4.63 0.86 0.06
N ARG A 90 5.63 0.13 -0.49
CA ARG A 90 6.87 0.74 -0.98
C ARG A 90 6.61 1.70 -2.13
N GLY A 91 5.70 1.34 -3.03
CA GLY A 91 5.24 2.19 -4.11
C GLY A 91 4.61 3.49 -3.61
N VAL A 92 3.77 3.43 -2.57
CA VAL A 92 3.20 4.63 -1.91
C VAL A 92 4.30 5.55 -1.38
N ALA A 93 5.27 5.00 -0.63
CA ALA A 93 6.36 5.79 -0.05
C ALA A 93 7.23 6.46 -1.13
N LEU A 94 7.61 5.72 -2.18
CA LEU A 94 8.39 6.27 -3.29
C LEU A 94 7.60 7.27 -4.14
N ALA A 95 6.30 6.99 -4.39
CA ALA A 95 5.42 7.91 -5.10
C ALA A 95 5.27 9.24 -4.36
N MET A 96 5.06 9.21 -3.05
CA MET A 96 4.97 10.44 -2.25
C MET A 96 6.28 11.23 -2.24
N ARG A 97 7.44 10.57 -2.27
CA ARG A 97 8.74 11.26 -2.46
C ARG A 97 8.81 11.96 -3.81
N ALA A 98 8.45 11.25 -4.88
CA ALA A 98 8.44 11.82 -6.23
C ALA A 98 7.47 13.01 -6.34
N ILE A 99 6.29 12.91 -5.74
CA ILE A 99 5.30 14.00 -5.68
C ILE A 99 5.85 15.18 -4.87
N ARG A 100 6.47 14.94 -3.71
CA ARG A 100 7.01 15.99 -2.83
C ARG A 100 8.23 16.71 -3.43
N ASN A 101 8.93 16.10 -4.39
CA ASN A 101 9.95 16.80 -5.18
C ASN A 101 9.35 17.91 -6.07
N VAL A 102 8.07 17.82 -6.42
CA VAL A 102 7.34 18.82 -7.21
C VAL A 102 6.55 19.76 -6.32
N ASN A 103 5.83 19.19 -5.34
CA ASN A 103 5.04 19.92 -4.35
C ASN A 103 5.43 19.47 -2.94
N PRO A 104 6.36 20.14 -2.24
CA PRO A 104 6.85 19.74 -0.91
C PRO A 104 5.76 19.65 0.16
N HIS A 105 4.63 20.31 -0.04
CA HIS A 105 3.49 20.33 0.89
C HIS A 105 2.43 19.27 0.58
N ALA A 106 2.67 18.40 -0.40
CA ALA A 106 1.73 17.35 -0.76
C ALA A 106 1.53 16.35 0.39
N LYS A 107 0.25 16.06 0.65
CA LYS A 107 -0.20 15.18 1.74
C LYS A 107 -0.56 13.81 1.19
N LEU A 108 -0.15 12.77 1.90
CA LEU A 108 -0.69 11.43 1.75
C LEU A 108 -2.08 11.38 2.39
N VAL A 109 -3.06 10.87 1.66
CA VAL A 109 -4.37 10.47 2.17
C VAL A 109 -4.49 8.98 1.91
N GLN A 110 -4.03 8.17 2.87
CA GLN A 110 -4.08 6.73 2.74
C GLN A 110 -5.45 6.19 3.11
N THR A 111 -5.91 5.21 2.36
CA THR A 111 -7.17 4.48 2.57
C THR A 111 -6.90 3.01 2.84
N GLU A 112 -7.74 2.39 3.66
CA GLU A 112 -7.72 0.94 3.91
C GLU A 112 -9.08 0.46 4.43
N ASP A 113 -9.38 -0.84 4.29
CA ASP A 113 -10.55 -1.47 4.90
C ASP A 113 -10.29 -1.82 6.37
N PHE A 114 -11.03 -1.19 7.28
CA PHE A 114 -10.88 -1.33 8.73
C PHE A 114 -12.07 -2.02 9.43
N GLY A 115 -12.67 -3.01 8.81
CA GLY A 115 -13.67 -3.83 9.48
C GLY A 115 -13.06 -4.61 10.67
N ARG A 116 -13.75 -4.80 11.78
CA ARG A 116 -13.36 -5.69 12.88
C ARG A 116 -13.98 -7.07 12.69
N ILE A 117 -13.17 -8.12 12.83
CA ILE A 117 -13.62 -9.51 12.78
C ILE A 117 -13.89 -10.00 14.21
N SER A 118 -15.06 -10.59 14.39
CA SER A 118 -15.45 -11.33 15.59
C SER A 118 -15.70 -12.79 15.21
N ALA A 119 -15.41 -13.72 16.09
CA ALA A 119 -15.54 -15.14 15.84
C ALA A 119 -16.12 -15.88 17.05
N THR A 120 -16.54 -17.13 16.81
CA THR A 120 -16.80 -18.08 17.90
C THR A 120 -15.49 -18.46 18.59
N PRO A 121 -15.52 -19.04 19.81
CA PRO A 121 -14.29 -19.40 20.53
C PRO A 121 -13.33 -20.28 19.72
N GLU A 122 -13.86 -21.17 18.88
CA GLU A 122 -13.06 -22.10 18.05
C GLU A 122 -12.24 -21.36 16.98
N LEU A 123 -12.73 -20.22 16.49
CA LEU A 123 -12.11 -19.42 15.44
C LEU A 123 -11.49 -18.11 15.98
N GLN A 124 -11.43 -17.94 17.31
CA GLN A 124 -10.94 -16.70 17.91
C GLN A 124 -9.50 -16.38 17.47
N HIS A 125 -8.63 -17.41 17.38
CA HIS A 125 -7.26 -17.25 16.91
C HIS A 125 -7.18 -16.67 15.49
N GLN A 126 -8.09 -17.06 14.60
CA GLN A 126 -8.18 -16.50 13.25
C GLN A 126 -8.65 -15.04 13.26
N ALA A 127 -9.65 -14.75 14.09
CA ALA A 127 -10.12 -13.36 14.24
C ALA A 127 -9.03 -12.44 14.81
N ASP A 128 -8.25 -12.91 15.77
CA ASP A 128 -7.14 -12.15 16.36
C ASP A 128 -6.05 -11.88 15.31
N TYR A 129 -5.67 -12.90 14.53
CA TYR A 129 -4.73 -12.74 13.41
C TYR A 129 -5.23 -11.74 12.38
N GLU A 130 -6.49 -11.83 11.94
CA GLU A 130 -7.08 -10.92 10.95
C GLU A 130 -7.18 -9.48 11.48
N ASN A 131 -7.47 -9.33 12.78
CA ASN A 131 -7.53 -8.02 13.42
C ASN A 131 -6.15 -7.38 13.59
N GLU A 132 -5.10 -8.17 13.76
CA GLU A 132 -3.71 -7.69 13.77
C GLU A 132 -3.24 -7.37 12.34
N ARG A 133 -3.44 -8.28 11.38
CA ARG A 133 -2.99 -8.11 10.00
C ARG A 133 -3.56 -6.87 9.32
N ARG A 134 -4.76 -6.43 9.66
CA ARG A 134 -5.37 -5.24 9.04
C ARG A 134 -4.59 -3.95 9.22
N TRP A 135 -3.71 -3.90 10.22
CA TRP A 135 -2.84 -2.74 10.47
C TRP A 135 -1.58 -2.76 9.61
N LEU A 136 -1.30 -3.85 8.89
CA LEU A 136 -0.02 -4.09 8.22
C LEU A 136 0.38 -2.96 7.27
N SER A 137 -0.53 -2.50 6.40
CA SER A 137 -0.22 -1.39 5.48
C SER A 137 0.11 -0.10 6.23
N TRP A 138 -0.58 0.18 7.32
CA TRP A 138 -0.31 1.35 8.17
C TRP A 138 1.01 1.20 8.92
N ASP A 139 1.26 0.05 9.53
CA ASP A 139 2.50 -0.21 10.25
C ASP A 139 3.73 -0.10 9.32
N LEU A 140 3.61 -0.57 8.07
CA LEU A 140 4.66 -0.38 7.06
C LEU A 140 4.82 1.11 6.70
N LEU A 141 3.75 1.80 6.36
CA LEU A 141 3.81 3.20 5.90
C LEU A 141 4.22 4.19 6.98
N THR A 142 3.90 3.92 8.24
CA THR A 142 4.30 4.76 9.38
C THR A 142 5.62 4.36 10.01
N GLY A 143 6.24 3.25 9.57
CA GLY A 143 7.49 2.74 10.14
C GLY A 143 7.34 2.17 11.56
N THR A 144 6.12 1.78 11.95
CA THR A 144 5.82 1.26 13.29
C THR A 144 5.84 -0.27 13.38
N LEU A 145 6.08 -0.97 12.28
CA LEU A 145 6.32 -2.41 12.28
C LEU A 145 7.74 -2.68 12.78
N THR A 146 7.86 -2.94 14.06
CA THR A 146 9.13 -3.17 14.77
C THR A 146 9.33 -4.65 15.13
N PRO A 147 10.56 -5.12 15.43
CA PRO A 147 10.86 -6.53 15.70
C PRO A 147 10.06 -7.18 16.86
N ASP A 148 9.52 -6.39 17.77
CA ASP A 148 8.68 -6.85 18.88
C ASP A 148 7.20 -7.07 18.49
N ARG A 149 6.80 -6.66 17.28
CA ARG A 149 5.43 -6.86 16.79
C ARG A 149 5.22 -8.28 16.29
N PRO A 150 4.06 -8.91 16.56
CA PRO A 150 3.76 -10.27 16.07
C PRO A 150 3.88 -10.41 14.55
N LEU A 151 3.43 -9.40 13.80
CA LEU A 151 3.51 -9.40 12.34
C LEU A 151 4.95 -9.39 11.81
N TRP A 152 5.90 -8.79 12.50
CA TRP A 152 7.32 -8.86 12.13
C TRP A 152 7.80 -10.31 12.07
N SER A 153 7.62 -11.05 13.18
CA SER A 153 8.04 -12.45 13.26
C SER A 153 7.34 -13.31 12.22
N TRP A 154 6.04 -13.08 11.98
CA TRP A 154 5.29 -13.78 10.95
C TRP A 154 5.85 -13.49 9.55
N MET A 155 6.06 -12.23 9.17
CA MET A 155 6.65 -11.87 7.86
C MET A 155 8.03 -12.50 7.66
N ARG A 156 8.86 -12.54 8.71
CA ARG A 156 10.15 -13.22 8.69
C ARG A 156 9.99 -14.74 8.45
N SER A 157 9.00 -15.37 9.06
CA SER A 157 8.75 -16.81 8.91
C SER A 157 8.28 -17.20 7.51
N VAL A 158 7.61 -16.31 6.79
CA VAL A 158 7.20 -16.52 5.38
C VAL A 158 8.23 -16.00 4.37
N GLY A 159 9.44 -15.64 4.81
CA GLY A 159 10.58 -15.41 3.94
C GLY A 159 10.88 -13.95 3.59
N VAL A 160 10.24 -12.97 4.23
CA VAL A 160 10.61 -11.57 4.03
C VAL A 160 11.98 -11.29 4.65
N ALA A 161 12.88 -10.67 3.90
CA ALA A 161 14.19 -10.31 4.41
C ALA A 161 14.09 -9.18 5.46
N GLU A 162 14.91 -9.24 6.51
CA GLU A 162 14.94 -8.22 7.55
C GLU A 162 15.23 -6.82 6.98
N ALA A 163 16.14 -6.74 6.03
CA ALA A 163 16.47 -5.49 5.36
C ALA A 163 15.26 -4.84 4.64
N GLU A 164 14.32 -5.64 4.14
CA GLU A 164 13.10 -5.12 3.52
C GLU A 164 12.18 -4.48 4.56
N LEU A 165 12.06 -5.06 5.74
CA LEU A 165 11.26 -4.52 6.85
C LEU A 165 11.92 -3.28 7.46
N THR A 166 13.24 -3.33 7.68
CA THR A 166 14.03 -2.19 8.17
C THR A 166 13.92 -0.99 7.22
N TRP A 167 13.85 -1.24 5.91
CA TRP A 167 13.66 -0.17 4.95
C TRP A 167 12.41 0.67 5.24
N PHE A 168 11.28 0.04 5.62
CA PHE A 168 10.06 0.77 5.97
C PHE A 168 10.21 1.59 7.26
N MET A 169 10.93 1.06 8.26
CA MET A 169 11.20 1.81 9.49
C MET A 169 12.05 3.07 9.22
N GLU A 170 12.97 3.00 8.27
CA GLU A 170 13.86 4.10 7.89
C GLU A 170 13.19 5.10 6.92
N HIS A 171 12.05 4.71 6.33
CA HIS A 171 11.42 5.45 5.26
C HIS A 171 9.90 5.64 5.47
N PRO A 172 9.46 6.15 6.63
CA PRO A 172 8.05 6.43 6.87
C PRO A 172 7.51 7.46 5.86
N CYS A 173 6.22 7.38 5.58
CA CYS A 173 5.57 8.19 4.55
C CYS A 173 4.85 9.43 5.10
#